data_58e5a73e6f6bacaacd8aad93179429b8
#
_entry.id   58e5a73e6f6bacaacd8aad93179429b8
#
_cell.length_a   1.000
_cell.length_b   1.000
_cell.length_c   1.000
_cell.angle_alpha   90.00
_cell.angle_beta   90.00
_cell.angle_gamma   90.00
#
_symmetry.space_group_name_H-M   'P 1'
#
loop_
_entity.id
_entity.type
_entity.pdbx_description
1 polymer ?
#
loop_
_entity_poly.entity_id
_entity_poly.type
_entity_poly.pdbx_seq_one_letter_code
_entity_poly.pdbx_strand_id
1 'polypeptide(L)'
;MGEKKVSAFSLASIRAKKELQESNKTVTKETVQMPTEAFTETEMLLYWTKYAEKLGENGSRIMESLLLINDPTLHGSKITIELPNEGSKIDFESEKTALLGYLKGHLHNHDITIDVVVNESVENKFAFTAQDKYNRLNELNPSLELLRKTFDLDF
;
A
#
# COMPACT_ATOMS: atom_id res chain seq x y z
N MET A 1 -2.11 49.51 42.98
CA MET A 1 -1.77 49.60 41.55
C MET A 1 -2.76 48.81 40.76
N GLY A 2 -3.65 49.49 40.01
CA GLY A 2 -4.72 48.84 39.28
C GLY A 2 -4.26 48.26 37.96
N GLU A 3 -4.38 46.96 37.81
CA GLU A 3 -4.19 46.30 36.48
C GLU A 3 -5.25 46.81 35.53
N LYS A 4 -4.80 47.50 34.47
CA LYS A 4 -5.66 47.88 33.36
C LYS A 4 -6.05 46.63 32.58
N LYS A 5 -7.24 46.09 32.80
CA LYS A 5 -7.84 45.06 31.96
C LYS A 5 -8.00 45.61 30.53
N VAL A 6 -7.17 45.16 29.62
CA VAL A 6 -7.27 45.53 28.21
C VAL A 6 -8.45 44.79 27.60
N SER A 7 -9.44 45.53 27.09
CA SER A 7 -10.60 44.96 26.43
C SER A 7 -10.19 44.11 25.22
N ALA A 8 -10.82 42.96 25.03
CA ALA A 8 -10.56 42.03 23.93
C ALA A 8 -10.70 42.66 22.52
N PHE A 9 -11.39 43.80 22.44
CA PHE A 9 -11.64 44.55 21.18
C PHE A 9 -10.82 45.86 21.08
N SER A 10 -9.80 46.05 21.91
CA SER A 10 -8.95 47.22 21.82
C SER A 10 -7.91 47.08 20.70
N LEU A 11 -7.54 48.20 20.06
CA LEU A 11 -6.46 48.24 19.05
C LEU A 11 -5.13 47.69 19.57
N ALA A 12 -4.90 47.77 20.89
CA ALA A 12 -3.72 47.20 21.53
C ALA A 12 -3.75 45.66 21.54
N SER A 13 -4.91 45.05 21.74
CA SER A 13 -5.04 43.58 21.68
C SER A 13 -4.92 43.04 20.25
N ILE A 14 -5.35 43.81 19.24
CA ILE A 14 -5.18 43.48 17.81
C ILE A 14 -3.70 43.53 17.43
N ARG A 15 -2.96 44.55 17.90
CA ARG A 15 -1.51 44.67 17.67
C ARG A 15 -0.73 43.53 18.36
N ALA A 16 -1.03 43.22 19.61
CA ALA A 16 -0.42 42.12 20.35
C ALA A 16 -0.68 40.76 19.67
N LYS A 17 -1.90 40.56 19.15
CA LYS A 17 -2.25 39.34 18.41
C LYS A 17 -1.53 39.25 17.07
N LYS A 18 -1.30 40.37 16.39
CA LYS A 18 -0.54 40.43 15.14
C LYS A 18 0.95 40.16 15.37
N GLU A 19 1.53 40.72 16.42
CA GLU A 19 2.93 40.47 16.82
C GLU A 19 3.14 39.02 17.24
N LEU A 20 2.19 38.41 17.95
CA LEU A 20 2.20 36.97 18.28
C LEU A 20 2.06 36.09 17.03
N GLN A 21 1.29 36.51 16.02
CA GLN A 21 1.19 35.78 14.75
C GLN A 21 2.44 35.95 13.88
N GLU A 22 3.10 37.09 13.94
CA GLU A 22 4.37 37.32 13.22
C GLU A 22 5.53 36.61 13.90
N SER A 23 5.59 36.56 15.21
CA SER A 23 6.60 35.76 15.95
C SER A 23 6.41 34.24 15.76
N ASN A 24 5.16 33.75 15.62
CA ASN A 24 4.90 32.38 15.28
C ASN A 24 5.15 32.03 13.79
N LYS A 25 5.26 33.04 12.91
CA LYS A 25 5.67 32.80 11.51
C LYS A 25 7.19 32.72 11.34
N THR A 26 7.97 33.21 12.29
CA THR A 26 9.43 33.09 12.32
C THR A 26 9.95 31.86 13.04
N VAL A 27 9.09 31.02 13.59
CA VAL A 27 9.45 29.63 13.82
C VAL A 27 9.60 29.02 12.43
N THR A 28 10.78 29.16 11.84
CA THR A 28 11.24 28.31 10.75
C THR A 28 10.75 26.91 11.09
N LYS A 29 9.85 26.36 10.25
CA LYS A 29 9.70 24.93 10.19
C LYS A 29 11.12 24.42 9.94
N GLU A 30 11.80 24.02 11.00
CA GLU A 30 12.90 23.09 10.84
C GLU A 30 12.31 22.01 9.96
N THR A 31 12.76 21.93 8.73
CA THR A 31 12.50 20.80 7.87
C THR A 31 13.11 19.63 8.64
N VAL A 32 12.27 18.97 9.43
CA VAL A 32 12.64 17.70 10.05
C VAL A 32 13.02 16.84 8.86
N GLN A 33 14.33 16.70 8.64
CA GLN A 33 14.84 15.78 7.64
C GLN A 33 14.43 14.41 8.13
N MET A 34 13.39 13.88 7.50
CA MET A 34 12.92 12.55 7.81
C MET A 34 13.99 11.56 7.37
N PRO A 35 14.25 10.50 8.14
CA PRO A 35 15.28 9.53 7.80
C PRO A 35 15.02 8.91 6.43
N THR A 36 16.08 8.75 5.64
CA THR A 36 16.11 8.12 4.32
C THR A 36 17.21 7.06 4.31
N GLU A 37 17.07 6.08 5.21
CA GLU A 37 18.03 4.97 5.29
C GLU A 37 17.89 4.05 4.07
N ALA A 38 19.02 3.51 3.60
CA ALA A 38 19.00 2.52 2.54
C ALA A 38 18.46 1.19 3.10
N PHE A 39 17.57 0.54 2.38
CA PHE A 39 17.01 -0.75 2.73
C PHE A 39 17.12 -1.73 1.54
N THR A 40 17.08 -3.01 1.85
CA THR A 40 17.16 -4.08 0.86
C THR A 40 15.77 -4.55 0.42
N GLU A 41 15.69 -5.19 -0.75
CA GLU A 41 14.46 -5.81 -1.25
C GLU A 41 13.96 -6.89 -0.25
N THR A 42 14.87 -7.64 0.35
CA THR A 42 14.53 -8.67 1.35
C THR A 42 13.87 -8.07 2.59
N GLU A 43 14.37 -6.94 3.08
CA GLU A 43 13.78 -6.22 4.22
C GLU A 43 12.41 -5.66 3.85
N MET A 44 12.27 -5.11 2.66
CA MET A 44 11.00 -4.63 2.14
C MET A 44 9.97 -5.76 2.07
N LEU A 45 10.32 -6.91 1.47
CA LEU A 45 9.44 -8.08 1.37
C LEU A 45 9.06 -8.64 2.75
N LEU A 46 9.99 -8.64 3.71
CA LEU A 46 9.70 -9.07 5.08
C LEU A 46 8.61 -8.21 5.74
N TYR A 47 8.72 -6.89 5.65
CA TYR A 47 7.71 -6.00 6.24
C TYR A 47 6.42 -5.96 5.42
N TRP A 48 6.50 -6.14 4.12
CA TRP A 48 5.34 -6.29 3.24
C TRP A 48 4.49 -7.50 3.63
N THR A 49 5.12 -8.67 3.78
CA THR A 49 4.45 -9.91 4.20
C THR A 49 3.86 -9.79 5.61
N LYS A 50 4.60 -9.24 6.56
CA LYS A 50 4.09 -8.99 7.92
C LYS A 50 2.87 -8.07 7.93
N TYR A 51 2.83 -7.07 7.05
CA TYR A 51 1.67 -6.20 6.94
C TYR A 51 0.47 -6.94 6.36
N ALA A 52 0.67 -7.77 5.34
CA ALA A 52 -0.38 -8.60 4.76
C ALA A 52 -0.97 -9.57 5.81
N GLU A 53 -0.15 -10.28 6.58
CA GLU A 53 -0.57 -11.15 7.69
C GLU A 53 -1.39 -10.39 8.72
N LYS A 54 -0.94 -9.21 9.14
CA LYS A 54 -1.66 -8.32 10.06
C LYS A 54 -3.04 -7.93 9.55
N LEU A 55 -3.17 -7.66 8.25
CA LEU A 55 -4.48 -7.38 7.64
C LEU A 55 -5.39 -8.60 7.66
N GLY A 56 -4.86 -9.79 7.41
CA GLY A 56 -5.59 -11.06 7.52
C GLY A 56 -6.12 -11.32 8.92
N GLU A 57 -5.29 -11.10 9.95
CA GLU A 57 -5.68 -11.19 11.36
C GLU A 57 -6.80 -10.19 11.73
N ASN A 58 -6.77 -9.00 11.15
CA ASN A 58 -7.80 -7.97 11.34
C ASN A 58 -9.09 -8.22 10.53
N GLY A 59 -9.16 -9.33 9.78
CA GLY A 59 -10.32 -9.72 8.98
C GLY A 59 -10.32 -9.19 7.54
N SER A 60 -9.30 -8.43 7.13
CA SER A 60 -9.15 -7.88 5.76
C SER A 60 -8.51 -8.90 4.81
N ARG A 61 -9.10 -10.10 4.70
CA ARG A 61 -8.54 -11.21 3.91
C ARG A 61 -8.42 -10.94 2.42
N ILE A 62 -9.30 -10.09 1.88
CA ILE A 62 -9.22 -9.70 0.47
C ILE A 62 -7.93 -8.90 0.25
N MET A 63 -7.62 -7.95 1.13
CA MET A 63 -6.42 -7.14 1.03
C MET A 63 -5.15 -7.95 1.29
N GLU A 64 -5.17 -8.86 2.26
CA GLU A 64 -4.09 -9.84 2.47
C GLU A 64 -3.80 -10.61 1.18
N SER A 65 -4.85 -11.15 0.54
CA SER A 65 -4.72 -11.88 -0.72
C SER A 65 -4.16 -11.02 -1.85
N LEU A 66 -4.59 -9.76 -1.97
CA LEU A 66 -4.08 -8.83 -2.98
C LEU A 66 -2.60 -8.52 -2.79
N LEU A 67 -2.14 -8.37 -1.55
CA LEU A 67 -0.74 -8.11 -1.24
C LEU A 67 0.18 -9.31 -1.49
N LEU A 68 -0.38 -10.52 -1.40
CA LEU A 68 0.35 -11.78 -1.58
C LEU A 68 0.19 -12.41 -2.97
N ILE A 69 -0.61 -11.81 -3.85
CA ILE A 69 -0.88 -12.37 -5.18
C ILE A 69 0.35 -12.34 -6.07
N ASN A 70 1.11 -11.27 -6.00
CA ASN A 70 2.40 -11.10 -6.68
C ASN A 70 3.40 -10.45 -5.72
N ASP A 71 4.65 -10.86 -5.82
CA ASP A 71 5.72 -10.21 -5.08
C ASP A 71 5.98 -8.81 -5.63
N PRO A 72 6.02 -7.78 -4.78
CA PRO A 72 6.37 -6.44 -5.21
C PRO A 72 7.85 -6.37 -5.61
N THR A 73 8.15 -5.60 -6.63
CA THR A 73 9.52 -5.35 -7.09
C THR A 73 10.03 -4.00 -6.59
N LEU A 74 11.32 -3.95 -6.24
CA LEU A 74 11.97 -2.75 -5.72
C LEU A 74 12.90 -2.12 -6.76
N HIS A 75 12.69 -0.84 -7.04
CA HIS A 75 13.56 -0.03 -7.89
C HIS A 75 13.99 1.24 -7.14
N GLY A 76 15.12 1.19 -6.44
CA GLY A 76 15.56 2.25 -5.54
C GLY A 76 14.62 2.39 -4.34
N SER A 77 13.89 3.48 -4.23
CA SER A 77 12.86 3.71 -3.20
C SER A 77 11.43 3.51 -3.73
N LYS A 78 11.30 3.09 -4.99
CA LYS A 78 10.02 2.87 -5.66
C LYS A 78 9.67 1.39 -5.64
N ILE A 79 8.55 1.06 -5.03
CA ILE A 79 7.99 -0.29 -4.98
C ILE A 79 6.92 -0.38 -6.07
N THR A 80 6.97 -1.42 -6.88
CA THR A 80 5.96 -1.67 -7.93
C THR A 80 5.26 -2.98 -7.64
N ILE A 81 3.93 -2.96 -7.60
CA ILE A 81 3.09 -4.15 -7.46
C ILE A 81 2.23 -4.32 -8.71
N GLU A 82 2.11 -5.56 -9.19
CA GLU A 82 1.21 -5.91 -10.28
C GLU A 82 -0.08 -6.50 -9.73
N LEU A 83 -1.22 -5.94 -10.15
CA LEU A 83 -2.55 -6.41 -9.78
C LEU A 83 -3.31 -6.90 -11.01
N PRO A 84 -4.26 -7.85 -10.84
CA PRO A 84 -4.92 -8.53 -11.97
C PRO A 84 -5.93 -7.64 -12.70
N ASN A 85 -6.55 -6.68 -12.03
CA ASN A 85 -7.61 -5.84 -12.60
C ASN A 85 -7.71 -4.48 -11.90
N GLU A 86 -8.47 -3.55 -12.52
CA GLU A 86 -8.70 -2.20 -11.97
C GLU A 86 -9.48 -2.22 -10.65
N GLY A 87 -10.37 -3.17 -10.42
CA GLY A 87 -11.09 -3.31 -9.14
C GLY A 87 -10.12 -3.56 -7.99
N SER A 88 -9.20 -4.50 -8.18
CA SER A 88 -8.12 -4.78 -7.22
C SER A 88 -7.22 -3.56 -6.96
N LYS A 89 -6.97 -2.75 -7.99
CA LYS A 89 -6.21 -1.51 -7.84
C LYS A 89 -6.95 -0.49 -6.98
N ILE A 90 -8.26 -0.31 -7.17
CA ILE A 90 -9.07 0.61 -6.36
C ILE A 90 -9.06 0.17 -4.89
N ASP A 91 -9.25 -1.12 -4.63
CA ASP A 91 -9.19 -1.69 -3.28
C ASP A 91 -7.82 -1.47 -2.65
N PHE A 92 -6.75 -1.73 -3.39
CA PHE A 92 -5.38 -1.50 -2.93
C PHE A 92 -5.09 -0.02 -2.64
N GLU A 93 -5.55 0.90 -3.47
CA GLU A 93 -5.33 2.34 -3.28
C GLU A 93 -5.96 2.85 -1.98
N SER A 94 -7.05 2.24 -1.52
CA SER A 94 -7.66 2.58 -0.23
C SER A 94 -6.74 2.30 0.97
N GLU A 95 -5.96 1.21 0.91
CA GLU A 95 -5.00 0.81 1.96
C GLU A 95 -3.57 1.31 1.72
N LYS A 96 -3.26 1.78 0.53
CA LYS A 96 -1.91 2.22 0.11
C LYS A 96 -1.26 3.19 1.10
N THR A 97 -2.05 4.14 1.62
CA THR A 97 -1.54 5.16 2.56
C THR A 97 -1.13 4.55 3.88
N ALA A 98 -1.91 3.59 4.40
CA ALA A 98 -1.59 2.88 5.65
C ALA A 98 -0.37 1.98 5.48
N LEU A 99 -0.29 1.24 4.38
CA LEU A 99 0.86 0.42 4.02
C LEU A 99 2.14 1.26 3.87
N LEU A 100 2.07 2.40 3.17
CA LEU A 100 3.18 3.34 3.04
C LEU A 100 3.66 3.84 4.40
N GLY A 101 2.75 4.23 5.29
CA GLY A 101 3.07 4.66 6.65
C GLY A 101 3.80 3.57 7.43
N TYR A 102 3.33 2.33 7.32
CA TYR A 102 3.94 1.17 7.96
C TYR A 102 5.36 0.91 7.43
N LEU A 103 5.54 0.85 6.11
CA LEU A 103 6.84 0.61 5.49
C LEU A 103 7.84 1.72 5.80
N LYS A 104 7.44 2.98 5.67
CA LYS A 104 8.29 4.14 5.99
C LYS A 104 8.76 4.13 7.45
N GLY A 105 7.88 3.74 8.37
CA GLY A 105 8.22 3.64 9.79
C GLY A 105 9.20 2.52 10.11
N HIS A 106 9.04 1.35 9.49
CA HIS A 106 9.89 0.19 9.76
C HIS A 106 11.21 0.17 8.99
N LEU A 107 11.22 0.73 7.78
CA LEU A 107 12.42 0.82 6.93
C LEU A 107 13.19 2.14 7.14
N HIS A 108 12.69 3.03 8.00
CA HIS A 108 13.30 4.35 8.26
C HIS A 108 13.60 5.13 6.99
N ASN A 109 12.76 4.98 5.96
CA ASN A 109 12.92 5.65 4.68
C ASN A 109 11.61 6.32 4.25
N HIS A 110 11.60 7.64 4.22
CA HIS A 110 10.44 8.44 3.87
C HIS A 110 10.29 8.71 2.36
N ASP A 111 11.29 8.34 1.55
CA ASP A 111 11.25 8.47 0.08
C ASP A 111 10.53 7.31 -0.60
N ILE A 112 10.11 6.30 0.17
CA ILE A 112 9.38 5.14 -0.36
C ILE A 112 8.09 5.59 -1.04
N THR A 113 7.90 5.11 -2.27
CA THR A 113 6.67 5.27 -3.05
C THR A 113 6.19 3.91 -3.55
N ILE A 114 4.88 3.75 -3.72
CA ILE A 114 4.30 2.52 -4.27
C ILE A 114 3.56 2.88 -5.56
N ASP A 115 3.91 2.19 -6.63
CA ASP A 115 3.19 2.22 -7.91
C ASP A 115 2.44 0.92 -8.12
N VAL A 116 1.26 1.04 -8.71
CA VAL A 116 0.38 -0.09 -9.03
C VAL A 116 0.29 -0.22 -10.55
N VAL A 117 0.64 -1.37 -11.05
CA VAL A 117 0.48 -1.73 -12.45
C VAL A 117 -0.66 -2.73 -12.56
N VAL A 118 -1.62 -2.49 -13.45
CA VAL A 118 -2.68 -3.45 -13.75
C VAL A 118 -2.23 -4.32 -14.90
N ASN A 119 -2.21 -5.63 -14.67
CA ASN A 119 -1.83 -6.61 -15.68
C ASN A 119 -2.92 -7.67 -15.78
N GLU A 120 -3.87 -7.46 -16.69
CA GLU A 120 -5.01 -8.36 -16.92
C GLU A 120 -4.57 -9.78 -17.33
N SER A 121 -3.34 -9.96 -17.80
CA SER A 121 -2.79 -11.28 -18.12
C SER A 121 -2.56 -12.15 -16.88
N VAL A 122 -2.52 -11.55 -15.68
CA VAL A 122 -2.36 -12.28 -14.41
C VAL A 122 -3.65 -13.03 -14.04
N GLU A 123 -4.82 -12.51 -14.45
CA GLU A 123 -6.10 -13.17 -14.23
C GLU A 123 -6.16 -14.58 -14.84
N ASN A 124 -5.48 -14.79 -15.96
CA ASN A 124 -5.43 -16.09 -16.63
C ASN A 124 -4.59 -17.16 -15.91
N LYS A 125 -3.87 -16.79 -14.85
CA LYS A 125 -3.08 -17.76 -14.04
C LYS A 125 -3.95 -18.53 -13.04
N PHE A 126 -5.12 -18.03 -12.72
CA PHE A 126 -6.03 -18.64 -11.76
C PHE A 126 -7.17 -19.35 -12.48
N ALA A 127 -7.12 -20.67 -12.50
CA ALA A 127 -8.22 -21.51 -12.97
C ALA A 127 -9.30 -21.58 -11.88
N PHE A 128 -10.33 -20.75 -11.98
CA PHE A 128 -11.40 -20.67 -10.99
C PHE A 128 -12.46 -21.76 -11.15
N THR A 129 -12.77 -22.11 -12.38
CA THR A 129 -13.75 -23.17 -12.67
C THR A 129 -13.11 -24.54 -12.83
N ALA A 130 -13.89 -25.62 -12.71
CA ALA A 130 -13.40 -26.96 -12.98
C ALA A 130 -12.88 -27.09 -14.42
N GLN A 131 -13.56 -26.43 -15.38
CA GLN A 131 -13.16 -26.39 -16.77
C GLN A 131 -11.84 -25.64 -16.98
N ASP A 132 -11.64 -24.52 -16.31
CA ASP A 132 -10.36 -23.75 -16.40
C ASP A 132 -9.18 -24.55 -15.84
N LYS A 133 -9.42 -25.26 -14.72
CA LYS A 133 -8.42 -26.16 -14.13
C LYS A 133 -8.08 -27.31 -15.07
N TYR A 134 -9.08 -27.90 -15.71
CA TYR A 134 -8.87 -28.95 -16.69
C TYR A 134 -8.09 -28.42 -17.90
N ASN A 135 -8.48 -27.30 -18.47
CA ASN A 135 -7.79 -26.68 -19.61
C ASN A 135 -6.31 -26.39 -19.26
N ARG A 136 -6.05 -25.84 -18.08
CA ARG A 136 -4.69 -25.55 -17.61
C ARG A 136 -3.86 -26.82 -17.43
N LEU A 137 -4.45 -27.88 -16.85
CA LEU A 137 -3.78 -29.16 -16.70
C LEU A 137 -3.54 -29.85 -18.05
N ASN A 138 -4.46 -29.74 -18.99
CA ASN A 138 -4.33 -30.30 -20.33
C ASN A 138 -3.24 -29.61 -21.15
N GLU A 139 -3.06 -28.30 -20.98
CA GLU A 139 -1.91 -27.57 -21.55
C GLU A 139 -0.57 -28.10 -21.05
N LEU A 140 -0.48 -28.44 -19.75
CA LEU A 140 0.72 -28.98 -19.12
C LEU A 140 0.95 -30.45 -19.49
N ASN A 141 -0.13 -31.20 -19.66
CA ASN A 141 -0.08 -32.63 -19.99
C ASN A 141 -1.23 -33.01 -20.94
N PRO A 142 -0.99 -33.00 -22.26
CA PRO A 142 -2.00 -33.36 -23.27
C PRO A 142 -2.57 -34.77 -23.14
N SER A 143 -1.93 -35.66 -22.39
CA SER A 143 -2.41 -37.03 -22.15
C SER A 143 -3.68 -37.06 -21.27
N LEU A 144 -4.04 -35.97 -20.61
CA LEU A 144 -5.27 -35.83 -19.82
C LEU A 144 -6.52 -35.91 -20.70
N GLU A 145 -6.44 -35.46 -21.96
CA GLU A 145 -7.56 -35.58 -22.92
C GLU A 145 -7.85 -37.06 -23.24
N LEU A 146 -6.82 -37.90 -23.33
CA LEU A 146 -6.98 -39.32 -23.50
C LEU A 146 -7.62 -39.97 -22.26
N LEU A 147 -7.20 -39.58 -21.08
CA LEU A 147 -7.76 -40.04 -19.81
C LEU A 147 -9.25 -39.68 -19.71
N ARG A 148 -9.61 -38.45 -20.04
CA ARG A 148 -11.01 -37.97 -20.08
C ARG A 148 -11.89 -38.82 -20.96
N LYS A 149 -11.43 -39.08 -22.18
CA LYS A 149 -12.16 -39.92 -23.17
C LYS A 149 -12.26 -41.37 -22.73
N THR A 150 -11.21 -41.93 -22.11
CA THR A 150 -11.16 -43.33 -21.69
C THR A 150 -12.12 -43.61 -20.52
N PHE A 151 -12.27 -42.63 -19.59
CA PHE A 151 -13.09 -42.78 -18.40
C PHE A 151 -14.40 -42.01 -18.44
N ASP A 152 -14.74 -41.40 -19.61
CA ASP A 152 -16.00 -40.62 -19.84
C ASP A 152 -16.24 -39.58 -18.71
N LEU A 153 -15.21 -38.79 -18.43
CA LEU A 153 -15.27 -37.79 -17.37
C LEU A 153 -15.85 -36.47 -17.89
N ASP A 154 -16.96 -36.04 -17.31
CA ASP A 154 -17.55 -34.72 -17.52
C ASP A 154 -17.11 -33.71 -16.47
N PHE A 155 -16.80 -32.49 -16.92
CA PHE A 155 -16.40 -31.35 -16.06
C PHE A 155 -17.25 -30.12 -16.33
#